data_70426f34c727a424f2c0dafcef400dca
#
_entry.id   70426f34c727a424f2c0dafcef400dca
#
_cell.length_a   1.000
_cell.length_b   1.000
_cell.length_c   1.000
_cell.angle_alpha   90.00
_cell.angle_beta   90.00
_cell.angle_gamma   90.00
#
_symmetry.space_group_name_H-M   'P 1'
#
loop_
_entity.id
_entity.type
_entity.pdbx_description
1 polymer ?
#
loop_
_entity_poly.entity_id
_entity_poly.type
_entity_poly.pdbx_seq_one_letter_code
_entity_poly.pdbx_strand_id
1 'polypeptide(L)'
;MALAQDLQRERHWTCARRMSERRHDLGRTQHDVVRRLESLGVCASNRTLSAMEHGQGVDVGRLPELANALDCTVTYLLGLTDNPDSWAPDQADAPAVARTTTSCILGPDIPDRA
;
A
#
# COMPACT_ATOMS: atom_id res chain seq x y z
N MET A 1 16.99 -16.38 -5.24
CA MET A 1 17.80 -16.10 -4.13
C MET A 1 18.11 -14.65 -3.97
N ALA A 2 19.25 -14.18 -4.49
CA ALA A 2 19.54 -12.76 -4.37
C ALA A 2 18.46 -11.91 -5.05
N LEU A 3 17.98 -12.38 -6.18
CA LEU A 3 16.96 -11.64 -6.91
C LEU A 3 15.66 -11.50 -6.11
N ALA A 4 15.25 -12.56 -5.45
CA ALA A 4 14.02 -12.52 -4.67
C ALA A 4 14.15 -11.55 -3.50
N GLN A 5 15.31 -11.57 -2.86
CA GLN A 5 15.55 -10.65 -1.74
C GLN A 5 15.58 -9.22 -2.22
N ASP A 6 16.14 -8.99 -3.42
CA ASP A 6 16.17 -7.65 -3.97
C ASP A 6 14.78 -7.14 -4.27
N LEU A 7 13.92 -7.98 -4.79
CA LEU A 7 12.53 -7.59 -5.06
C LEU A 7 11.79 -7.23 -3.79
N GLN A 8 11.99 -8.01 -2.73
CA GLN A 8 11.35 -7.70 -1.46
C GLN A 8 11.85 -6.36 -0.91
N ARG A 9 13.16 -6.15 -1.00
CA ARG A 9 13.74 -4.91 -0.52
C ARG A 9 13.20 -3.73 -1.30
N GLU A 10 13.09 -3.87 -2.61
CA GLU A 10 12.53 -2.81 -3.43
C GLU A 10 11.10 -2.49 -3.07
N ARG A 11 10.32 -3.53 -2.79
CA ARG A 11 8.93 -3.31 -2.40
C ARG A 11 8.82 -2.59 -1.07
N HIS A 12 9.67 -2.96 -0.13
CA HIS A 12 9.68 -2.28 1.15
C HIS A 12 10.06 -0.81 0.98
N TRP A 13 11.04 -0.54 0.13
CA TRP A 13 11.45 0.83 -0.12
C TRP A 13 10.37 1.61 -0.87
N THR A 14 9.70 0.98 -1.82
CA THR A 14 8.61 1.63 -2.53
C THR A 14 7.49 2.02 -1.56
N CYS A 15 7.11 1.08 -0.72
CA CYS A 15 6.08 1.35 0.26
C CYS A 15 6.50 2.46 1.21
N ALA A 16 7.74 2.41 1.69
CA ALA A 16 8.26 3.43 2.59
C ALA A 16 8.23 4.80 1.96
N ARG A 17 8.69 4.90 0.72
CA ARG A 17 8.69 6.16 0.00
C ARG A 17 7.28 6.69 -0.20
N ARG A 18 6.36 5.81 -0.60
CA ARG A 18 4.97 6.20 -0.81
C ARG A 18 4.33 6.71 0.47
N MET A 19 4.62 6.05 1.59
CA MET A 19 4.11 6.48 2.88
C MET A 19 4.59 7.89 3.20
N SER A 20 5.88 8.11 3.06
CA SER A 20 6.48 9.40 3.38
C SER A 20 5.99 10.50 2.45
N GLU A 21 5.97 10.23 1.16
CA GLU A 21 5.50 11.20 0.18
C GLU A 21 4.04 11.57 0.43
N ARG A 22 3.21 10.57 0.66
CA ARG A 22 1.80 10.84 0.89
C ARG A 22 1.59 11.65 2.15
N ARG A 23 2.33 11.31 3.21
CA ARG A 23 2.23 12.06 4.46
C ARG A 23 2.60 13.51 4.25
N HIS A 24 3.68 13.76 3.50
CA HIS A 24 4.08 15.14 3.22
C HIS A 24 3.07 15.86 2.34
N ASP A 25 2.52 15.16 1.35
CA ASP A 25 1.50 15.75 0.49
C ASP A 25 0.28 16.21 1.27
N LEU A 26 -0.07 15.46 2.32
CA LEU A 26 -1.20 15.79 3.15
C LEU A 26 -0.86 16.81 4.24
N GLY A 27 0.39 17.17 4.35
CA GLY A 27 0.82 18.11 5.39
C GLY A 27 0.75 17.54 6.78
N ARG A 28 0.87 16.22 6.91
CA ARG A 28 0.77 15.55 8.22
C ARG A 28 2.13 15.19 8.76
N THR A 29 2.28 15.30 10.08
CA THR A 29 3.49 14.84 10.74
C THR A 29 3.36 13.35 11.02
N GLN A 30 4.48 12.74 11.40
CA GLN A 30 4.43 11.34 11.82
C GLN A 30 3.51 11.17 13.02
N HIS A 31 3.53 12.15 13.92
CA HIS A 31 2.65 12.11 15.08
C HIS A 31 1.18 12.11 14.67
N ASP A 32 0.83 12.91 13.68
CA ASP A 32 -0.54 12.95 13.18
C ASP A 32 -0.99 11.60 12.66
N VAL A 33 -0.12 10.93 11.92
CA VAL A 33 -0.42 9.62 11.37
C VAL A 33 -0.58 8.59 12.50
N VAL A 34 0.29 8.65 13.48
CA VAL A 34 0.21 7.75 14.63
C VAL A 34 -1.12 7.92 15.34
N ARG A 35 -1.55 9.16 15.53
CA ARG A 35 -2.83 9.40 16.20
C ARG A 35 -3.99 8.84 15.39
N ARG A 36 -3.95 8.97 14.08
CA ARG A 36 -5.00 8.39 13.26
C ARG A 36 -4.99 6.87 13.34
N LEU A 37 -3.81 6.27 13.37
CA LEU A 37 -3.71 4.83 13.52
C LEU A 37 -4.30 4.38 14.85
N GLU A 38 -4.03 5.12 15.90
CA GLU A 38 -4.58 4.79 17.21
C GLU A 38 -6.11 4.85 17.18
N SER A 39 -6.66 5.82 16.51
CA SER A 39 -8.12 5.92 16.41
C SER A 39 -8.71 4.76 15.62
N LEU A 40 -7.91 4.10 14.80
CA LEU A 40 -8.34 2.94 14.04
C LEU A 40 -8.05 1.63 14.77
N GLY A 41 -7.52 1.72 15.98
CA GLY A 41 -7.25 0.54 16.78
C GLY A 41 -5.87 -0.06 16.59
N VAL A 42 -4.97 0.66 15.92
CA VAL A 42 -3.62 0.17 15.68
C VAL A 42 -2.66 0.90 16.60
N CYS A 43 -1.99 0.14 17.43
CA CYS A 43 -0.98 0.70 18.33
C CYS A 43 0.34 0.83 17.55
N ALA A 44 0.76 2.06 17.38
CA ALA A 44 2.02 2.34 16.71
C ALA A 44 2.64 3.56 17.37
N SER A 45 3.95 3.59 17.39
CA SER A 45 4.67 4.74 17.93
C SER A 45 5.33 5.50 16.79
N ASN A 46 5.78 6.71 17.08
CA ASN A 46 6.54 7.47 16.10
C ASN A 46 7.78 6.70 15.65
N ARG A 47 8.40 5.97 16.56
CA ARG A 47 9.56 5.16 16.21
C ARG A 47 9.19 4.08 15.22
N THR A 48 8.06 3.41 15.44
CA THR A 48 7.60 2.36 14.54
C THR A 48 7.30 2.93 13.16
N LEU A 49 6.59 4.04 13.11
CA LEU A 49 6.26 4.66 11.84
C LEU A 49 7.52 5.14 11.12
N SER A 50 8.45 5.72 11.85
CA SER A 50 9.70 6.17 11.28
C SER A 50 10.48 5.00 10.69
N ALA A 51 10.51 3.87 11.39
CA ALA A 51 11.18 2.69 10.89
C ALA A 51 10.56 2.20 9.60
N MET A 52 9.22 2.22 9.53
CA MET A 52 8.53 1.80 8.32
C MET A 52 8.86 2.74 7.16
N GLU A 53 8.93 4.03 7.42
CA GLU A 53 9.26 5.00 6.38
C GLU A 53 10.72 4.92 5.94
N HIS A 54 11.54 4.22 6.70
CA HIS A 54 12.94 4.02 6.34
C HIS A 54 13.20 2.62 5.78
N GLY A 55 12.16 1.94 5.36
CA GLY A 55 12.33 0.69 4.63
C GLY A 55 12.42 -0.57 5.48
N GLN A 56 12.05 -0.47 6.75
CA GLN A 56 12.07 -1.65 7.62
C GLN A 56 11.03 -2.69 7.29
N GLY A 57 10.11 -2.33 6.41
CA GLY A 57 9.04 -3.24 6.06
C GLY A 57 7.78 -2.95 6.85
N VAL A 58 6.65 -3.18 6.20
CA VAL A 58 5.35 -2.94 6.80
C VAL A 58 4.63 -4.27 6.91
N ASP A 59 4.08 -4.51 8.09
CA ASP A 59 3.30 -5.70 8.31
C ASP A 59 2.01 -5.62 7.48
N VAL A 60 1.72 -6.68 6.76
CA VAL A 60 0.51 -6.77 5.97
C VAL A 60 -0.73 -6.48 6.82
N GLY A 61 -0.69 -6.90 8.08
CA GLY A 61 -1.81 -6.67 8.97
C GLY A 61 -2.07 -5.22 9.29
N ARG A 62 -1.13 -4.34 8.99
CA ARG A 62 -1.29 -2.91 9.25
C ARG A 62 -1.53 -2.10 7.99
N LEU A 63 -1.37 -2.71 6.82
CA LEU A 63 -1.47 -1.96 5.57
C LEU A 63 -2.81 -1.27 5.39
N PRO A 64 -3.95 -1.91 5.64
CA PRO A 64 -5.23 -1.22 5.42
C PRO A 64 -5.37 0.02 6.29
N GLU A 65 -4.97 -0.08 7.55
CA GLU A 65 -5.08 1.07 8.45
C GLU A 65 -4.09 2.16 8.10
N LEU A 66 -2.89 1.78 7.67
CA LEU A 66 -1.92 2.77 7.21
C LEU A 66 -2.45 3.51 5.99
N ALA A 67 -3.04 2.80 5.06
CA ALA A 67 -3.62 3.44 3.88
C ALA A 67 -4.73 4.39 4.29
N ASN A 68 -5.57 3.98 5.24
CA ASN A 68 -6.63 4.84 5.74
C ASN A 68 -6.05 6.09 6.38
N ALA A 69 -5.03 5.92 7.22
CA ALA A 69 -4.43 7.07 7.92
C ALA A 69 -3.75 8.03 6.95
N LEU A 70 -3.39 7.56 5.77
CA LEU A 70 -2.74 8.38 4.76
C LEU A 70 -3.68 8.77 3.63
N ASP A 71 -4.97 8.47 3.78
CA ASP A 71 -6.01 8.79 2.79
C ASP A 71 -5.63 8.32 1.39
N CYS A 72 -5.16 7.09 1.32
CA CYS A 72 -4.82 6.50 0.03
C CYS A 72 -5.18 5.03 0.05
N THR A 73 -4.98 4.36 -1.08
CA THR A 73 -5.29 2.94 -1.17
C THR A 73 -4.05 2.11 -0.89
N VAL A 74 -4.27 0.86 -0.53
CA VAL A 74 -3.17 -0.09 -0.37
C VAL A 74 -2.45 -0.28 -1.70
N THR A 75 -3.19 -0.26 -2.79
CA THR A 75 -2.62 -0.39 -4.12
C THR A 75 -1.57 0.67 -4.39
N TYR A 76 -1.88 1.91 -3.99
CA TYR A 76 -0.94 3.01 -4.12
C TYR A 76 0.31 2.77 -3.26
N LEU A 77 0.11 2.35 -2.03
CA LEU A 77 1.25 2.11 -1.12
C LEU A 77 2.17 1.01 -1.65
N LEU A 78 1.60 0.02 -2.31
CA LEU A 78 2.40 -1.05 -2.88
C LEU A 78 3.10 -0.66 -4.17
N GLY A 79 2.85 0.54 -4.67
CA GLY A 79 3.52 1.01 -5.87
C GLY A 79 2.90 0.51 -7.16
N LEU A 80 1.71 -0.05 -7.08
CA LEU A 80 1.04 -0.61 -8.26
C LEU A 80 0.24 0.43 -9.04
N THR A 81 0.07 1.61 -8.48
CA THR A 81 -0.58 2.72 -9.14
C THR A 81 0.03 4.01 -8.61
N ASP A 82 0.04 5.03 -9.46
CA ASP A 82 0.48 6.36 -9.04
C ASP A 82 -0.65 7.20 -8.50
N ASN A 83 -1.88 6.71 -8.59
CA ASN A 83 -3.05 7.43 -8.14
C ASN A 83 -3.43 6.97 -6.74
N PRO A 84 -3.35 7.86 -5.73
CA PRO A 84 -3.66 7.46 -4.35
C PRO A 84 -5.10 7.00 -4.15
N ASP A 85 -5.98 7.34 -5.07
CA ASP A 85 -7.40 6.97 -4.93
C ASP A 85 -7.76 5.70 -5.68
N SER A 86 -6.85 5.17 -6.48
CA SER A 86 -7.16 4.03 -7.32
C SER A 86 -6.87 2.72 -6.60
N TRP A 87 -7.82 1.80 -6.67
CA TRP A 87 -7.63 0.45 -6.15
C TRP A 87 -7.13 -0.51 -7.22
N ALA A 88 -7.16 -0.09 -8.47
CA ALA A 88 -6.71 -0.91 -9.57
C ALA A 88 -5.27 -0.57 -9.94
N PRO A 89 -4.45 -1.56 -10.27
CA PRO A 89 -3.10 -1.28 -10.75
C PRO A 89 -3.15 -0.50 -12.05
N ASP A 90 -2.11 0.25 -12.33
CA ASP A 90 -2.03 1.01 -13.56
C ASP A 90 -1.99 0.07 -14.75
N GLN A 91 -2.84 0.35 -15.72
CA GLN A 91 -2.94 -0.51 -16.90
C GLN A 91 -1.68 -0.46 -17.76
N ALA A 92 -0.99 0.65 -17.71
CA ALA A 92 0.22 0.79 -18.51
C ALA A 92 1.24 -0.27 -18.17
N ASP A 93 1.23 -0.72 -16.92
CA ASP A 93 2.19 -1.71 -16.46
C ASP A 93 1.64 -3.12 -16.56
N ALA A 94 0.38 -3.26 -16.91
CA ALA A 94 -0.26 -4.56 -16.94
C ALA A 94 -0.18 -5.14 -18.34
N PRO A 95 0.38 -6.33 -18.48
CA PRO A 95 0.38 -6.97 -19.80
C PRO A 95 -1.02 -7.42 -20.18
N ALA A 96 -1.19 -7.71 -21.45
CA ALA A 96 -2.49 -8.15 -21.93
C ALA A 96 -3.00 -9.36 -21.16
N VAL A 97 -2.11 -10.21 -20.75
CA VAL A 97 -2.47 -11.39 -19.98
C VAL A 97 -3.13 -10.99 -18.68
N ALA A 98 -2.62 -9.97 -18.05
CA ALA A 98 -3.18 -9.54 -16.78
C ALA A 98 -4.60 -9.07 -16.94
N ARG A 99 -4.87 -8.36 -18.03
CA ARG A 99 -6.23 -7.89 -18.26
C ARG A 99 -7.19 -9.05 -18.46
N THR A 100 -6.75 -10.02 -19.21
CA THR A 100 -7.57 -11.20 -19.44
C THR A 100 -7.85 -11.93 -18.14
N THR A 101 -6.83 -12.09 -17.36
CA THR A 101 -6.97 -12.75 -16.07
C THR A 101 -7.96 -12.03 -15.19
N THR A 102 -7.86 -10.72 -15.16
CA THR A 102 -8.75 -9.93 -14.34
C THR A 102 -10.19 -10.16 -14.74
N SER A 103 -10.45 -10.17 -16.02
CA SER A 103 -11.79 -10.40 -16.49
C SER A 103 -12.31 -11.75 -16.03
N CYS A 104 -11.51 -12.75 -16.14
CA CYS A 104 -11.92 -14.06 -15.72
C CYS A 104 -12.23 -14.12 -14.25
N ILE A 105 -11.42 -13.50 -13.47
CA ILE A 105 -11.59 -13.53 -12.04
C ILE A 105 -12.88 -12.87 -11.63
N LEU A 106 -13.12 -11.71 -12.17
CA LEU A 106 -14.27 -10.95 -11.75
C LEU A 106 -15.56 -11.57 -12.25
N GLY A 107 -15.54 -11.99 -13.48
CA GLY A 107 -16.77 -12.44 -14.07
C GLY A 107 -17.33 -13.67 -13.39
N PRO A 108 -16.59 -14.72 -13.36
CA PRO A 108 -17.17 -15.98 -12.94
C PRO A 108 -17.45 -16.05 -11.46
N ASP A 109 -16.57 -15.52 -10.70
CA ASP A 109 -16.63 -15.80 -9.29
C ASP A 109 -17.79 -15.19 -8.60
N ILE A 110 -17.92 -13.93 -8.81
CA ILE A 110 -18.87 -13.21 -8.03
C ILE A 110 -20.30 -13.58 -8.35
N PRO A 111 -20.67 -13.58 -9.59
CA PRO A 111 -22.06 -13.91 -9.91
C PRO A 111 -22.42 -15.31 -9.58
N ASP A 112 -21.48 -16.18 -9.57
CA ASP A 112 -21.79 -17.55 -9.31
C ASP A 112 -22.45 -17.78 -7.99
N ARG A 113 -22.13 -16.96 -7.09
CA ARG A 113 -22.70 -17.14 -5.80
C ARG A 113 -24.15 -16.72 -5.73
N ALA A 114 -24.54 -15.94 -6.61
CA ALA A 114 -25.93 -15.56 -6.66
C ALA A 114 -26.75 -16.69 -7.25
#